data_bf9ad455bf781015c0d5632e406efd80
#
_entry.id   bf9ad455bf781015c0d5632e406efd80
#
_cell.length_a   1.000
_cell.length_b   1.000
_cell.length_c   1.000
_cell.angle_alpha   90.00
_cell.angle_beta   90.00
_cell.angle_gamma   90.00
#
_symmetry.space_group_name_H-M   'P 1'
#
loop_
_entity.id
_entity.type
_entity.pdbx_description
1 polymer ?
#
loop_
_entity_poly.entity_id
_entity_poly.type
_entity_poly.pdbx_seq_one_letter_code
_entity_poly.pdbx_strand_id
1 'polypeptide(L)'
;MKTLHRTLVIAATAAVVIFSSTANAYEKGDWLLRVGVGNVDPKSDNGEVASVDSGTALVFNGTYFFTPNVGFEILAASPFSHDIKLAADGTKVGEVKHLPPTFSLQYHFDTGGAFKPYVGAGLNYTLFFDEKTTGPLSGLSLKLDDSVGFAAQLGADFDLSDRMFVNFDVRWIDINTDAELEGAPLEEVEIDPLVYSLTLGWSF
;
A
#
# COMPACT_ATOMS: atom_id res chain seq x y z
N MET A 1 6.13 3.55 -45.20
CA MET A 1 5.42 2.39 -44.61
C MET A 1 4.99 2.83 -43.23
N LYS A 2 3.66 2.97 -42.99
CA LYS A 2 3.10 3.48 -41.73
C LYS A 2 2.90 2.29 -40.79
N THR A 3 3.63 2.23 -39.68
CA THR A 3 3.45 1.29 -38.61
C THR A 3 2.26 1.70 -37.75
N LEU A 4 1.23 0.87 -37.77
CA LEU A 4 -0.02 1.04 -37.03
C LEU A 4 0.23 0.63 -35.56
N HIS A 5 0.26 1.56 -34.62
CA HIS A 5 0.25 1.26 -33.19
C HIS A 5 -1.16 0.81 -32.81
N ARG A 6 -1.30 -0.47 -32.47
CA ARG A 6 -2.54 -1.03 -31.90
C ARG A 6 -2.51 -0.76 -30.38
N THR A 7 -3.20 0.27 -29.97
CA THR A 7 -3.52 0.49 -28.56
C THR A 7 -4.54 -0.55 -28.12
N LEU A 8 -4.12 -1.48 -27.27
CA LEU A 8 -4.99 -2.47 -26.66
C LEU A 8 -5.67 -1.81 -25.44
N VAL A 9 -6.90 -1.36 -25.62
CA VAL A 9 -7.77 -0.91 -24.51
C VAL A 9 -8.31 -2.16 -23.83
N ILE A 10 -7.75 -2.52 -22.68
CA ILE A 10 -8.32 -3.55 -21.81
C ILE A 10 -9.45 -2.89 -21.02
N ALA A 11 -10.67 -3.05 -21.45
CA ALA A 11 -11.86 -2.72 -20.69
C ALA A 11 -12.03 -3.77 -19.59
N ALA A 12 -11.60 -3.45 -18.37
CA ALA A 12 -11.91 -4.25 -17.19
C ALA A 12 -13.40 -4.08 -16.87
N THR A 13 -14.22 -5.02 -17.31
CA THR A 13 -15.63 -5.11 -16.91
C THR A 13 -15.68 -5.68 -15.51
N ALA A 14 -15.73 -4.80 -14.49
CA ALA A 14 -16.02 -5.21 -13.12
C ALA A 14 -17.44 -5.77 -13.09
N ALA A 15 -17.58 -7.08 -13.01
CA ALA A 15 -18.85 -7.74 -12.73
C ALA A 15 -19.19 -7.46 -11.26
N VAL A 16 -20.05 -6.48 -11.00
CA VAL A 16 -20.65 -6.27 -9.69
C VAL A 16 -21.63 -7.40 -9.45
N VAL A 17 -21.20 -8.44 -8.75
CA VAL A 17 -22.08 -9.49 -8.25
C VAL A 17 -22.81 -8.92 -7.05
N ILE A 18 -24.09 -8.54 -7.23
CA ILE A 18 -24.95 -8.08 -6.14
C ILE A 18 -25.40 -9.32 -5.37
N PHE A 19 -24.72 -9.60 -4.25
CA PHE A 19 -25.21 -10.58 -3.28
C PHE A 19 -26.28 -9.91 -2.43
N SER A 20 -27.54 -10.29 -2.62
CA SER A 20 -28.65 -9.90 -1.76
C SER A 20 -28.73 -10.88 -0.58
N SER A 21 -27.82 -10.80 0.36
CA SER A 21 -27.99 -11.47 1.65
C SER A 21 -28.32 -10.44 2.73
N THR A 22 -29.20 -10.79 3.66
CA THR A 22 -29.56 -9.98 4.83
C THR A 22 -28.60 -10.22 6.01
N ALA A 23 -27.55 -11.01 5.80
CA ALA A 23 -26.51 -11.24 6.78
C ALA A 23 -25.53 -10.05 6.73
N ASN A 24 -24.99 -9.68 7.88
CA ASN A 24 -24.04 -8.56 8.03
C ASN A 24 -22.62 -9.11 8.18
N ALA A 25 -21.66 -8.47 7.54
CA ALA A 25 -20.25 -8.89 7.64
C ALA A 25 -19.76 -8.76 9.09
N TYR A 26 -20.15 -7.69 9.77
CA TYR A 26 -19.84 -7.35 11.15
C TYR A 26 -21.04 -6.69 11.83
N GLU A 27 -20.88 -6.20 13.06
CA GLU A 27 -21.88 -5.38 13.75
C GLU A 27 -21.43 -3.92 13.82
N LYS A 28 -22.40 -3.01 13.92
CA LYS A 28 -22.09 -1.61 14.19
C LYS A 28 -21.46 -1.48 15.58
N GLY A 29 -20.27 -0.90 15.63
CA GLY A 29 -19.50 -0.72 16.85
C GLY A 29 -18.33 -1.69 16.98
N ASP A 30 -18.27 -2.71 16.13
CA ASP A 30 -17.16 -3.65 16.12
C ASP A 30 -15.83 -2.97 15.82
N TRP A 31 -14.79 -3.51 16.42
CA TRP A 31 -13.41 -3.21 16.14
C TRP A 31 -12.71 -4.44 15.57
N LEU A 32 -11.96 -4.25 14.51
CA LEU A 32 -10.99 -5.25 14.05
C LEU A 32 -9.60 -4.73 14.32
N LEU A 33 -8.77 -5.58 14.92
CA LEU A 33 -7.33 -5.34 15.03
C LEU A 33 -6.59 -6.42 14.24
N ARG A 34 -5.66 -6.01 13.39
CA ARG A 34 -4.86 -6.91 12.55
C ARG A 34 -3.38 -6.64 12.77
N VAL A 35 -2.57 -7.69 12.81
CA VAL A 35 -1.12 -7.60 12.87
C VAL A 35 -0.51 -8.66 11.97
N GLY A 36 0.54 -8.31 11.25
CA GLY A 36 1.22 -9.24 10.35
C GLY A 36 2.36 -8.61 9.59
N VAL A 37 2.57 -9.07 8.37
CA VAL A 37 3.63 -8.60 7.48
C VAL A 37 3.04 -7.97 6.24
N GLY A 38 3.67 -6.89 5.79
CA GLY A 38 3.39 -6.23 4.53
C GLY A 38 4.66 -6.12 3.68
N ASN A 39 4.51 -6.33 2.38
CA ASN A 39 5.55 -6.09 1.40
C ASN A 39 5.11 -4.94 0.50
N VAL A 40 5.93 -3.90 0.45
CA VAL A 40 5.78 -2.76 -0.45
C VAL A 40 6.58 -3.07 -1.70
N ASP A 41 5.91 -3.14 -2.82
CA ASP A 41 6.47 -3.42 -4.14
C ASP A 41 6.28 -2.19 -5.05
N PRO A 42 7.29 -1.30 -5.14
CA PRO A 42 7.26 -0.11 -5.99
C PRO A 42 7.04 -0.49 -7.46
N LYS A 43 6.43 0.38 -8.24
CA LYS A 43 6.36 0.17 -9.69
C LYS A 43 7.77 0.06 -10.28
N SER A 44 7.92 -0.70 -11.36
CA SER A 44 9.23 -0.99 -11.98
C SER A 44 9.86 0.19 -12.72
N ASP A 45 9.13 1.29 -12.90
CA ASP A 45 9.53 2.51 -13.59
C ASP A 45 9.30 3.70 -12.64
N ASN A 46 10.17 3.81 -11.63
CA ASN A 46 10.02 4.82 -10.56
C ASN A 46 10.58 6.19 -10.93
N GLY A 47 11.66 6.22 -11.76
CA GLY A 47 12.37 7.43 -12.18
C GLY A 47 13.38 7.12 -13.28
N GLU A 48 13.87 8.19 -13.94
CA GLU A 48 14.87 8.04 -15.01
C GLU A 48 16.28 7.80 -14.47
N VAL A 49 16.59 8.32 -13.29
CA VAL A 49 17.94 8.27 -12.66
C VAL A 49 18.03 7.17 -11.63
N ALA A 50 16.98 6.98 -10.82
CA ALA A 50 16.99 6.04 -9.71
C ALA A 50 15.79 5.09 -9.74
N SER A 51 15.96 3.91 -9.15
CA SER A 51 14.91 2.93 -8.88
C SER A 51 14.90 2.55 -7.39
N VAL A 52 13.73 2.15 -6.89
CA VAL A 52 13.50 1.78 -5.49
C VAL A 52 13.13 0.31 -5.42
N ASP A 53 13.86 -0.47 -4.65
CA ASP A 53 13.58 -1.91 -4.45
C ASP A 53 12.40 -2.12 -3.50
N SER A 54 11.82 -3.34 -3.51
CA SER A 54 10.76 -3.74 -2.58
C SER A 54 11.27 -3.79 -1.12
N GLY A 55 10.35 -3.54 -0.18
CA GLY A 55 10.63 -3.59 1.25
C GLY A 55 9.55 -4.34 2.02
N THR A 56 9.93 -5.02 3.10
CA THR A 56 9.00 -5.76 3.97
C THR A 56 9.07 -5.24 5.40
N ALA A 57 7.91 -5.08 6.03
CA ALA A 57 7.80 -4.61 7.40
C ALA A 57 6.62 -5.26 8.14
N LEU A 58 6.57 -5.04 9.46
CA LEU A 58 5.39 -5.37 10.25
C LEU A 58 4.31 -4.32 10.00
N VAL A 59 3.06 -4.78 9.85
CA VAL A 59 1.89 -3.92 9.65
C VAL A 59 0.87 -4.15 10.77
N PHE A 60 0.17 -3.07 11.12
CA PHE A 60 -0.84 -3.01 12.17
C PHE A 60 -2.04 -2.23 11.63
N ASN A 61 -3.22 -2.85 11.65
CA ASN A 61 -4.44 -2.20 11.19
C ASN A 61 -5.48 -2.20 12.30
N GLY A 62 -6.16 -1.07 12.46
CA GLY A 62 -7.35 -0.95 13.29
C GLY A 62 -8.53 -0.50 12.44
N THR A 63 -9.64 -1.24 12.44
CA THR A 63 -10.87 -0.87 11.71
C THR A 63 -12.02 -0.76 12.69
N TYR A 64 -12.76 0.36 12.63
CA TYR A 64 -13.99 0.59 13.39
C TYR A 64 -15.20 0.62 12.47
N PHE A 65 -16.25 -0.13 12.80
CA PHE A 65 -17.46 -0.22 11.99
C PHE A 65 -18.55 0.77 12.41
N PHE A 66 -18.89 1.71 11.53
CA PHE A 66 -20.02 2.64 11.73
C PHE A 66 -21.36 1.99 11.38
N THR A 67 -21.32 1.04 10.46
CA THR A 67 -22.45 0.22 10.04
C THR A 67 -21.97 -1.22 9.90
N PRO A 68 -22.84 -2.21 9.76
CA PRO A 68 -22.42 -3.60 9.59
C PRO A 68 -21.47 -3.88 8.41
N ASN A 69 -21.43 -2.96 7.44
CA ASN A 69 -20.65 -3.15 6.22
C ASN A 69 -19.60 -2.05 6.00
N VAL A 70 -19.69 -0.90 6.70
CA VAL A 70 -18.78 0.23 6.48
C VAL A 70 -17.91 0.45 7.69
N GLY A 71 -16.61 0.32 7.50
CA GLY A 71 -15.58 0.57 8.49
C GLY A 71 -14.60 1.66 8.09
N PHE A 72 -14.01 2.30 9.09
CA PHE A 72 -12.87 3.20 8.93
C PHE A 72 -11.61 2.51 9.44
N GLU A 73 -10.62 2.39 8.58
CA GLU A 73 -9.35 1.75 8.89
C GLU A 73 -8.23 2.78 9.04
N ILE A 74 -7.35 2.53 10.01
CA ILE A 74 -6.04 3.15 10.11
C ILE A 74 -5.00 2.03 9.95
N LEU A 75 -4.14 2.17 8.94
CA LEU A 75 -2.96 1.36 8.75
C LEU A 75 -1.74 2.08 9.33
N ALA A 76 -0.98 1.38 10.13
CA ALA A 76 0.36 1.74 10.58
C ALA A 76 1.34 0.59 10.28
N ALA A 77 2.64 0.91 10.22
CA ALA A 77 3.68 -0.09 10.00
C ALA A 77 4.92 0.22 10.84
N SER A 78 5.80 -0.77 11.04
CA SER A 78 7.19 -0.46 11.34
C SER A 78 7.84 0.17 10.10
N PRO A 79 8.94 0.94 10.24
CA PRO A 79 9.57 1.53 9.07
C PRO A 79 9.91 0.48 8.01
N PHE A 80 9.48 0.74 6.77
CA PHE A 80 9.99 0.03 5.61
C PHE A 80 11.36 0.58 5.25
N SER A 81 12.27 -0.27 4.82
CA SER A 81 13.60 0.10 4.33
C SER A 81 13.73 -0.34 2.88
N HIS A 82 14.19 0.57 2.03
CA HIS A 82 14.35 0.36 0.59
C HIS A 82 15.74 0.72 0.14
N ASP A 83 16.31 -0.12 -0.72
CA ASP A 83 17.55 0.19 -1.42
C ASP A 83 17.23 1.10 -2.62
N ILE A 84 18.03 2.16 -2.76
CA ILE A 84 18.01 3.06 -3.92
C ILE A 84 19.14 2.64 -4.85
N LYS A 85 18.79 2.40 -6.13
CA LYS A 85 19.72 1.95 -7.17
C LYS A 85 19.70 2.89 -8.36
N LEU A 86 20.80 3.01 -9.07
CA LEU A 86 20.83 3.69 -10.36
C LEU A 86 20.00 2.88 -11.38
N ALA A 87 19.12 3.56 -12.09
CA ALA A 87 18.28 2.95 -13.13
C ALA A 87 19.14 2.37 -14.29
N ALA A 88 20.30 2.96 -14.54
CA ALA A 88 21.16 2.59 -15.66
C ALA A 88 21.80 1.19 -15.53
N ASP A 89 22.22 0.79 -14.32
CA ASP A 89 23.02 -0.43 -14.11
C ASP A 89 22.69 -1.21 -12.84
N GLY A 90 21.71 -0.73 -12.04
CA GLY A 90 21.30 -1.34 -10.79
C GLY A 90 22.30 -1.18 -9.63
N THR A 91 23.30 -0.30 -9.77
CA THR A 91 24.26 -0.03 -8.68
C THR A 91 23.56 0.60 -7.50
N LYS A 92 23.68 0.00 -6.28
CA LYS A 92 23.16 0.59 -5.05
C LYS A 92 23.88 1.90 -4.73
N VAL A 93 23.12 2.97 -4.60
CA VAL A 93 23.62 4.32 -4.30
C VAL A 93 23.08 4.90 -3.00
N GLY A 94 22.07 4.27 -2.42
CA GLY A 94 21.49 4.74 -1.16
C GLY A 94 20.54 3.74 -0.51
N GLU A 95 20.00 4.18 0.61
CA GLU A 95 18.95 3.51 1.38
C GLU A 95 18.05 4.59 1.99
N VAL A 96 16.75 4.34 2.03
CA VAL A 96 15.76 5.21 2.65
C VAL A 96 14.81 4.40 3.51
N LYS A 97 14.33 5.01 4.59
CA LYS A 97 13.21 4.49 5.36
C LYS A 97 11.98 5.34 5.18
N HIS A 98 10.81 4.70 5.20
CA HIS A 98 9.55 5.42 5.18
C HIS A 98 8.49 4.78 6.09
N LEU A 99 7.52 5.61 6.47
CA LEU A 99 6.30 5.22 7.18
C LEU A 99 5.11 5.74 6.39
N PRO A 100 4.24 4.87 5.85
CA PRO A 100 3.06 5.25 5.07
C PRO A 100 1.75 5.08 5.85
N PRO A 101 1.47 5.83 6.95
CA PRO A 101 0.16 5.77 7.57
C PRO A 101 -0.94 6.03 6.54
N THR A 102 -1.95 5.17 6.54
CA THR A 102 -3.05 5.23 5.57
C THR A 102 -4.38 5.20 6.29
N PHE A 103 -5.30 6.06 5.89
CA PHE A 103 -6.64 6.22 6.44
C PHE A 103 -7.65 5.88 5.35
N SER A 104 -8.43 4.81 5.54
CA SER A 104 -9.33 4.28 4.50
C SER A 104 -10.75 4.07 5.01
N LEU A 105 -11.72 4.31 4.14
CA LEU A 105 -13.08 3.78 4.29
C LEU A 105 -13.14 2.44 3.57
N GLN A 106 -13.64 1.42 4.26
CA GLN A 106 -13.81 0.06 3.74
C GLN A 106 -15.30 -0.27 3.63
N TYR A 107 -15.67 -1.00 2.58
CA TYR A 107 -16.96 -1.66 2.46
C TYR A 107 -16.76 -3.17 2.43
N HIS A 108 -17.25 -3.85 3.46
CA HIS A 108 -17.18 -5.30 3.63
C HIS A 108 -18.45 -5.96 3.09
N PHE A 109 -18.25 -6.92 2.20
CA PHE A 109 -19.36 -7.70 1.64
C PHE A 109 -19.61 -8.91 2.55
N ASP A 110 -20.86 -9.09 2.93
CA ASP A 110 -21.26 -10.32 3.61
C ASP A 110 -21.57 -11.40 2.58
N THR A 111 -20.95 -12.54 2.76
CA THR A 111 -21.18 -13.73 1.93
C THR A 111 -22.00 -14.80 2.64
N GLY A 112 -22.43 -14.55 3.88
CA GLY A 112 -23.13 -15.52 4.74
C GLY A 112 -22.22 -16.62 5.26
N GLY A 113 -20.88 -16.46 5.20
CA GLY A 113 -19.92 -17.47 5.61
C GLY A 113 -18.63 -16.89 6.17
N ALA A 114 -17.61 -17.73 6.32
CA ALA A 114 -16.32 -17.35 6.89
C ALA A 114 -15.49 -16.41 5.99
N PHE A 115 -15.86 -16.25 4.73
CA PHE A 115 -15.16 -15.40 3.77
C PHE A 115 -15.85 -14.04 3.67
N LYS A 116 -15.16 -12.96 4.03
CA LYS A 116 -15.67 -11.58 4.04
C LYS A 116 -14.76 -10.70 3.20
N PRO A 117 -15.00 -10.61 1.88
CA PRO A 117 -14.23 -9.71 1.02
C PRO A 117 -14.60 -8.25 1.26
N TYR A 118 -13.66 -7.35 0.98
CA TYR A 118 -13.89 -5.92 1.09
C TYR A 118 -13.14 -5.13 0.03
N VAL A 119 -13.60 -3.92 -0.18
CA VAL A 119 -12.92 -2.89 -0.97
C VAL A 119 -12.77 -1.64 -0.12
N GLY A 120 -11.76 -0.84 -0.38
CA GLY A 120 -11.55 0.41 0.34
C GLY A 120 -10.88 1.47 -0.50
N ALA A 121 -11.05 2.70 -0.06
CA ALA A 121 -10.36 3.86 -0.62
C ALA A 121 -10.04 4.86 0.50
N GLY A 122 -8.94 5.58 0.34
CA GLY A 122 -8.47 6.45 1.39
C GLY A 122 -7.37 7.40 0.99
N LEU A 123 -6.74 7.98 2.01
CA LEU A 123 -5.62 8.88 1.90
C LEU A 123 -4.41 8.29 2.62
N ASN A 124 -3.27 8.42 1.98
CA ASN A 124 -1.98 8.06 2.55
C ASN A 124 -1.17 9.33 2.82
N TYR A 125 -0.38 9.30 3.90
CA TYR A 125 0.67 10.27 4.18
C TYR A 125 1.97 9.51 4.38
N THR A 126 2.91 9.62 3.44
CA THR A 126 4.21 8.93 3.54
C THR A 126 5.28 9.89 4.04
N LEU A 127 5.89 9.51 5.16
CA LEU A 127 7.03 10.19 5.77
C LEU A 127 8.32 9.47 5.35
N PHE A 128 9.24 10.20 4.72
CA PHE A 128 10.59 9.70 4.41
C PHE A 128 11.59 10.17 5.46
N PHE A 129 12.53 9.31 5.83
CA PHE A 129 13.57 9.62 6.82
C PHE A 129 14.73 8.62 6.74
N ASP A 130 15.83 8.94 7.43
CA ASP A 130 17.04 8.09 7.53
C ASP A 130 17.64 7.79 6.14
N GLU A 131 17.62 8.81 5.26
CA GLU A 131 18.20 8.74 3.92
C GLU A 131 19.71 8.63 4.04
N LYS A 132 20.27 7.62 3.41
CA LYS A 132 21.72 7.34 3.40
C LYS A 132 22.20 7.15 2.00
N THR A 133 23.30 7.80 1.67
CA THR A 133 24.02 7.56 0.42
C THR A 133 25.14 6.55 0.61
N THR A 134 25.35 5.72 -0.39
CA THR A 134 26.36 4.66 -0.39
C THR A 134 27.07 4.58 -1.75
N GLY A 135 28.15 3.79 -1.82
CA GLY A 135 28.88 3.57 -3.07
C GLY A 135 29.39 4.86 -3.71
N PRO A 136 29.07 5.12 -4.99
CA PRO A 136 29.51 6.32 -5.70
C PRO A 136 29.03 7.64 -5.11
N LEU A 137 27.91 7.63 -4.39
CA LEU A 137 27.32 8.84 -3.76
C LEU A 137 27.66 8.95 -2.27
N SER A 138 28.50 8.07 -1.74
CA SER A 138 28.82 8.03 -0.31
C SER A 138 29.30 9.40 0.22
N GLY A 139 28.63 9.88 1.26
CA GLY A 139 28.95 11.14 1.93
C GLY A 139 28.21 12.37 1.36
N LEU A 140 27.44 12.21 0.31
CA LEU A 140 26.55 13.26 -0.18
C LEU A 140 25.22 13.23 0.61
N SER A 141 24.57 14.38 0.75
CA SER A 141 23.27 14.51 1.41
C SER A 141 22.16 14.24 0.41
N LEU A 142 21.37 13.20 0.67
CA LEU A 142 20.13 12.90 -0.07
C LEU A 142 18.94 13.30 0.79
N LYS A 143 17.93 13.91 0.20
CA LYS A 143 16.66 14.25 0.82
C LYS A 143 15.51 13.83 -0.09
N LEU A 144 14.45 13.27 0.52
CA LEU A 144 13.18 12.99 -0.12
C LEU A 144 12.09 13.76 0.61
N ASP A 145 11.20 14.40 -0.13
CA ASP A 145 10.07 15.11 0.46
C ASP A 145 8.93 14.14 0.81
N ASP A 146 8.17 14.49 1.86
CA ASP A 146 7.00 13.71 2.26
C ASP A 146 5.93 13.72 1.16
N SER A 147 5.13 12.65 1.09
CA SER A 147 4.10 12.48 0.08
C SER A 147 2.70 12.39 0.69
N VAL A 148 1.73 12.96 0.00
CA VAL A 148 0.29 12.80 0.28
C VAL A 148 -0.39 12.33 -0.98
N GLY A 149 -1.02 11.15 -0.92
CA GLY A 149 -1.69 10.58 -2.09
C GLY A 149 -2.94 9.77 -1.76
N PHE A 150 -3.58 9.26 -2.79
CA PHE A 150 -4.72 8.38 -2.65
C PHE A 150 -4.28 6.94 -2.41
N ALA A 151 -5.17 6.16 -1.77
CA ALA A 151 -5.01 4.73 -1.62
C ALA A 151 -6.29 4.01 -2.03
N ALA A 152 -6.13 2.86 -2.68
CA ALA A 152 -7.23 1.95 -2.98
C ALA A 152 -6.84 0.54 -2.53
N GLN A 153 -7.79 -0.23 -2.01
CA GLN A 153 -7.51 -1.57 -1.48
C GLN A 153 -8.59 -2.56 -1.82
N LEU A 154 -8.17 -3.80 -1.92
CA LEU A 154 -9.00 -4.99 -2.05
C LEU A 154 -8.46 -6.04 -1.09
N GLY A 155 -9.32 -6.60 -0.26
CA GLY A 155 -8.89 -7.61 0.69
C GLY A 155 -10.02 -8.57 1.07
N ALA A 156 -9.68 -9.53 1.91
CA ALA A 156 -10.64 -10.46 2.47
C ALA A 156 -10.21 -10.96 3.85
N ASP A 157 -11.18 -11.05 4.75
CA ASP A 157 -11.07 -11.73 6.02
C ASP A 157 -11.59 -13.15 5.89
N PHE A 158 -10.86 -14.12 6.45
CA PHE A 158 -11.23 -15.53 6.57
C PHE A 158 -11.34 -15.90 8.03
N ASP A 159 -12.56 -16.09 8.52
CA ASP A 159 -12.80 -16.45 9.91
C ASP A 159 -12.20 -17.82 10.25
N LEU A 160 -11.39 -17.86 11.30
CA LEU A 160 -10.83 -19.07 11.91
C LEU A 160 -11.65 -19.52 13.12
N SER A 161 -12.29 -18.56 13.79
CA SER A 161 -13.18 -18.75 14.93
C SER A 161 -14.11 -17.55 15.05
N ASP A 162 -14.96 -17.52 16.08
CA ASP A 162 -15.89 -16.40 16.33
C ASP A 162 -15.20 -15.04 16.48
N ARG A 163 -13.91 -15.00 16.80
CA ARG A 163 -13.17 -13.75 17.05
C ARG A 163 -11.84 -13.64 16.33
N MET A 164 -11.38 -14.69 15.67
CA MET A 164 -10.09 -14.69 14.99
C MET A 164 -10.27 -14.95 13.51
N PHE A 165 -9.49 -14.25 12.71
CA PHE A 165 -9.49 -14.39 11.25
C PHE A 165 -8.09 -14.19 10.68
N VAL A 166 -7.84 -14.72 9.50
CA VAL A 166 -6.70 -14.37 8.65
C VAL A 166 -7.17 -13.37 7.62
N ASN A 167 -6.38 -12.35 7.37
CA ASN A 167 -6.66 -11.35 6.35
C ASN A 167 -5.56 -11.35 5.29
N PHE A 168 -5.97 -11.21 4.05
CA PHE A 168 -5.12 -10.88 2.92
C PHE A 168 -5.61 -9.58 2.29
N ASP A 169 -4.70 -8.64 2.05
CA ASP A 169 -4.97 -7.31 1.50
C ASP A 169 -3.96 -6.96 0.40
N VAL A 170 -4.46 -6.38 -0.66
CA VAL A 170 -3.65 -5.74 -1.71
C VAL A 170 -4.06 -4.29 -1.79
N ARG A 171 -3.09 -3.40 -1.67
CA ARG A 171 -3.30 -1.96 -1.65
C ARG A 171 -2.39 -1.29 -2.68
N TRP A 172 -2.97 -0.43 -3.49
CA TRP A 172 -2.24 0.54 -4.28
C TRP A 172 -2.22 1.88 -3.55
N ILE A 173 -1.08 2.55 -3.56
CA ILE A 173 -0.91 3.86 -2.93
C ILE A 173 -0.24 4.77 -3.94
N ASP A 174 -0.79 5.96 -4.15
CA ASP A 174 -0.17 7.04 -4.90
C ASP A 174 0.90 7.68 -4.01
N ILE A 175 2.18 7.49 -4.35
CA ILE A 175 3.32 8.04 -3.60
C ILE A 175 4.29 8.67 -4.59
N ASN A 176 4.37 10.01 -4.56
CA ASN A 176 5.30 10.80 -5.36
C ASN A 176 6.18 11.62 -4.43
N THR A 177 7.49 11.65 -4.67
CA THR A 177 8.43 12.39 -3.86
C THR A 177 9.46 13.12 -4.72
N ASP A 178 9.75 14.37 -4.36
CA ASP A 178 10.86 15.12 -4.96
C ASP A 178 12.17 14.73 -4.28
N ALA A 179 13.15 14.33 -5.10
CA ALA A 179 14.48 13.96 -4.65
C ALA A 179 15.45 15.12 -4.82
N GLU A 180 16.23 15.41 -3.78
CA GLU A 180 17.31 16.40 -3.77
C GLU A 180 18.64 15.76 -3.40
N LEU A 181 19.72 16.11 -4.10
CA LEU A 181 21.09 15.74 -3.76
C LEU A 181 21.93 17.00 -3.52
N GLU A 182 22.55 17.11 -2.32
CA GLU A 182 23.32 18.30 -1.90
C GLU A 182 22.49 19.61 -2.02
N GLY A 183 21.15 19.53 -1.85
CA GLY A 183 20.22 20.65 -1.98
C GLY A 183 19.91 21.05 -3.43
N ALA A 184 20.39 20.29 -4.41
CA ALA A 184 20.01 20.47 -5.81
C ALA A 184 18.91 19.48 -6.18
N PRO A 185 17.79 19.93 -6.79
CA PRO A 185 16.73 19.03 -7.21
C PRO A 185 17.25 18.05 -8.29
N LEU A 186 16.88 16.78 -8.16
CA LEU A 186 17.23 15.72 -9.11
C LEU A 186 16.05 15.42 -10.03
N GLU A 187 15.05 14.76 -9.47
CA GLU A 187 13.85 14.29 -10.20
C GLU A 187 12.69 14.06 -9.22
N GLU A 188 11.48 14.01 -9.75
CA GLU A 188 10.33 13.45 -9.06
C GLU A 188 10.35 11.93 -9.22
N VAL A 189 10.29 11.22 -8.09
CA VAL A 189 10.27 9.75 -8.06
C VAL A 189 8.85 9.28 -7.78
N GLU A 190 8.23 8.63 -8.77
CA GLU A 190 6.90 8.06 -8.67
C GLU A 190 7.01 6.60 -8.17
N ILE A 191 6.74 6.36 -6.90
CA ILE A 191 6.88 5.03 -6.29
C ILE A 191 5.67 4.16 -6.56
N ASP A 192 4.46 4.70 -6.42
CA ASP A 192 3.15 4.10 -6.72
C ASP A 192 3.06 2.59 -6.44
N PRO A 193 3.37 2.15 -5.21
CA PRO A 193 3.56 0.73 -4.93
C PRO A 193 2.25 -0.03 -4.88
N LEU A 194 2.35 -1.34 -5.16
CA LEU A 194 1.43 -2.33 -4.63
C LEU A 194 1.95 -2.82 -3.27
N VAL A 195 1.07 -2.83 -2.28
CA VAL A 195 1.36 -3.35 -0.94
C VAL A 195 0.57 -4.62 -0.73
N TYR A 196 1.26 -5.73 -0.51
CA TYR A 196 0.66 -7.02 -0.22
C TYR A 196 0.77 -7.29 1.27
N SER A 197 -0.33 -7.54 1.97
CA SER A 197 -0.31 -7.81 3.40
C SER A 197 -0.96 -9.15 3.73
N LEU A 198 -0.34 -9.86 4.68
CA LEU A 198 -0.89 -11.05 5.31
C LEU A 198 -0.91 -10.83 6.81
N THR A 199 -2.09 -10.85 7.41
CA THR A 199 -2.24 -10.53 8.83
C THR A 199 -3.13 -11.54 9.54
N LEU A 200 -2.92 -11.68 10.84
CA LEU A 200 -3.86 -12.30 11.77
C LEU A 200 -4.67 -11.20 12.44
N GLY A 201 -5.99 -11.38 12.50
CA GLY A 201 -6.91 -10.41 13.04
C GLY A 201 -7.79 -10.93 14.16
N TRP A 202 -8.30 -9.99 14.94
CA TRP A 202 -9.27 -10.20 16.01
C TRP A 202 -10.40 -9.20 15.91
N SER A 203 -11.64 -9.69 16.16
CA SER A 203 -12.85 -8.88 16.28
C SER A 203 -13.27 -8.71 17.73
N PHE A 204 -13.73 -7.51 18.09
CA PHE A 204 -14.17 -7.13 19.45
C PHE A 204 -15.50 -6.41 19.40
#